data_63d74510817b88ca44fe3373bb52a0b3
#
_entry.id   63d74510817b88ca44fe3373bb52a0b3
#
_cell.length_a   1.000
_cell.length_b   1.000
_cell.length_c   1.000
_cell.angle_alpha   90.00
_cell.angle_beta   90.00
_cell.angle_gamma   90.00
#
_symmetry.space_group_name_H-M   'P 1'
#
loop_
_entity.id
_entity.type
_entity.pdbx_description
1 polymer ?
#
loop_
_entity_poly.entity_id
_entity_poly.type
_entity_poly.pdbx_seq_one_letter_code
_entity_poly.pdbx_strand_id
1 'polypeptide(L)'
;NHIENFESDVQSSKVPLTYVGYKRSEKYESYDYFWKSEQFSLLNLEGELHKELRGLVAKAFLPRAVQKLVPFMEEKSIELLTKKNSTDFDLLKDYAQPYSISIIGELLGVPASDHAKFLDWSHKIVKMYDFRVNDIDAENAEKAARDFFDYAQDLLDRRRVDPKDDMITRLSQVSENDVRLSDHQIICTIILLLNAGHEATVNTLGNGFYGLLSSQKTSEQISEESSSMNDIVEELIRWDSPLQFFQRYVLEDTEIDDYKIPKGSKVAILLGSANRDSEVFDNPSELNFNRENKDHSSWGGGIHFCIGAHLARLELEVSFKHLLKQNLSLKAEPERTGAFGIRGYKNLLVGD
;
A
#
# COMPACT_ATOMS: atom_id res chain seq x y z
N ASN A 1 23.95 -0.22 8.08
CA ASN A 1 24.86 -1.17 7.39
C ASN A 1 24.46 -2.64 7.56
N HIS A 2 23.58 -3.00 8.51
CA HIS A 2 23.12 -4.38 8.67
C HIS A 2 21.92 -4.73 7.77
N ILE A 3 21.25 -3.72 7.19
CA ILE A 3 20.11 -3.93 6.30
C ILE A 3 20.53 -4.59 4.96
N GLU A 4 21.77 -4.36 4.52
CA GLU A 4 22.29 -4.90 3.26
C GLU A 4 22.42 -6.44 3.25
N ASN A 5 22.45 -7.07 4.42
CA ASN A 5 22.52 -8.54 4.56
C ASN A 5 21.15 -9.20 4.63
N PHE A 6 20.07 -8.42 4.58
CA PHE A 6 18.69 -8.90 4.65
C PHE A 6 17.96 -8.58 3.35
N GLU A 7 18.08 -9.44 2.39
CA GLU A 7 17.36 -9.34 1.12
C GLU A 7 16.45 -10.55 0.93
N SER A 8 15.32 -10.36 0.25
CA SER A 8 14.53 -11.51 -0.18
C SER A 8 15.14 -12.05 -1.47
N ASP A 9 15.82 -13.18 -1.40
CA ASP A 9 16.45 -13.79 -2.54
C ASP A 9 15.45 -14.64 -3.33
N VAL A 10 14.76 -13.99 -4.26
CA VAL A 10 13.85 -14.69 -5.18
C VAL A 10 14.59 -15.35 -6.34
N GLN A 11 15.81 -14.87 -6.65
CA GLN A 11 16.57 -15.39 -7.79
C GLN A 11 17.28 -16.71 -7.51
N SER A 12 17.69 -16.95 -6.27
CA SER A 12 18.39 -18.20 -5.91
C SER A 12 17.45 -19.32 -5.51
N SER A 13 16.23 -19.00 -5.10
CA SER A 13 15.26 -20.02 -4.76
C SER A 13 14.40 -20.35 -5.98
N LYS A 14 14.39 -21.63 -6.36
CA LYS A 14 13.42 -22.15 -7.34
C LYS A 14 11.96 -22.06 -6.84
N VAL A 15 11.77 -21.54 -5.64
CA VAL A 15 10.50 -21.34 -4.98
C VAL A 15 10.31 -19.84 -4.81
N PRO A 16 9.36 -19.19 -5.52
CA PRO A 16 9.08 -17.80 -5.32
C PRO A 16 8.61 -17.57 -3.88
N LEU A 17 9.25 -16.63 -3.21
CA LEU A 17 8.88 -16.18 -1.89
C LEU A 17 8.15 -14.86 -2.05
N THR A 18 7.02 -14.72 -1.43
CA THR A 18 6.36 -13.42 -1.38
C THR A 18 7.10 -12.51 -0.38
N TYR A 19 7.00 -11.20 -0.57
CA TYR A 19 7.59 -10.21 0.34
C TYR A 19 7.06 -10.32 1.78
N VAL A 20 5.89 -10.89 1.99
CA VAL A 20 5.34 -11.22 3.31
C VAL A 20 5.91 -12.53 3.86
N GLY A 21 6.90 -13.10 3.21
CA GLY A 21 7.54 -14.34 3.61
C GLY A 21 6.68 -15.57 3.36
N TYR A 22 5.68 -15.44 2.50
CA TYR A 22 4.83 -16.56 2.13
C TYR A 22 5.62 -17.48 1.20
N LYS A 23 6.04 -18.61 1.72
CA LYS A 23 6.65 -19.65 0.91
C LYS A 23 5.55 -20.34 0.12
N ARG A 24 5.69 -20.44 -1.23
CA ARG A 24 4.85 -21.33 -2.02
C ARG A 24 4.83 -22.68 -1.36
N SER A 25 3.76 -23.00 -0.66
CA SER A 25 3.61 -24.31 -0.05
C SER A 25 3.22 -25.31 -1.14
N GLU A 26 3.63 -26.56 -0.99
CA GLU A 26 3.20 -27.65 -1.89
C GLU A 26 1.67 -27.66 -2.06
N LYS A 27 0.94 -27.28 -1.02
CA LYS A 27 -0.51 -27.14 -0.99
C LYS A 27 -1.07 -26.16 -2.04
N TYR A 28 -0.33 -25.11 -2.39
CA TYR A 28 -0.77 -24.05 -3.32
C TYR A 28 0.06 -24.01 -4.61
N GLU A 29 0.83 -25.05 -4.90
CA GLU A 29 1.62 -25.13 -6.14
C GLU A 29 0.78 -25.04 -7.42
N SER A 30 -0.46 -25.53 -7.38
CA SER A 30 -1.39 -25.52 -8.50
C SER A 30 -2.08 -24.15 -8.75
N TYR A 31 -1.79 -23.12 -7.94
CA TYR A 31 -2.38 -21.79 -8.12
C TYR A 31 -1.53 -20.95 -9.09
N ASP A 32 -1.64 -21.29 -10.37
CA ASP A 32 -0.77 -20.78 -11.42
C ASP A 32 -0.91 -19.28 -11.66
N TYR A 33 -2.13 -18.75 -11.62
CA TYR A 33 -2.37 -17.32 -11.90
C TYR A 33 -1.95 -16.42 -10.75
N PHE A 34 -2.16 -16.85 -9.50
CA PHE A 34 -1.62 -16.11 -8.36
C PHE A 34 -0.10 -15.98 -8.46
N TRP A 35 0.62 -17.10 -8.65
CA TRP A 35 2.08 -17.08 -8.78
C TRP A 35 2.56 -16.37 -10.03
N LYS A 36 1.81 -16.48 -11.12
CA LYS A 36 2.09 -15.75 -12.36
C LYS A 36 1.99 -14.24 -12.15
N SER A 37 1.02 -13.75 -11.39
CA SER A 37 0.86 -12.33 -11.07
C SER A 37 1.96 -11.81 -10.13
N GLU A 38 2.55 -12.67 -9.30
CA GLU A 38 3.61 -12.34 -8.37
C GLU A 38 5.03 -12.44 -8.96
N GLN A 39 5.19 -13.09 -10.12
CA GLN A 39 6.49 -13.43 -10.68
C GLN A 39 7.41 -12.22 -10.93
N PHE A 40 6.85 -11.10 -11.33
CA PHE A 40 7.56 -9.85 -11.58
C PHE A 40 7.11 -8.72 -10.63
N SER A 41 6.53 -9.09 -9.50
CA SER A 41 6.23 -8.11 -8.45
C SER A 41 7.53 -7.51 -7.91
N LEU A 42 7.62 -6.18 -7.87
CA LEU A 42 8.79 -5.47 -7.32
C LEU A 42 9.06 -5.81 -5.85
N LEU A 43 8.08 -6.37 -5.14
CA LEU A 43 8.23 -6.80 -3.76
C LEU A 43 8.98 -8.14 -3.64
N ASN A 44 8.93 -8.96 -4.71
CA ASN A 44 9.52 -10.31 -4.74
C ASN A 44 10.86 -10.37 -5.49
N LEU A 45 11.23 -9.28 -6.16
CA LEU A 45 12.45 -9.21 -6.95
C LEU A 45 13.61 -8.60 -6.16
N GLU A 46 14.82 -9.05 -6.45
CA GLU A 46 16.07 -8.54 -5.92
C GLU A 46 17.13 -8.37 -7.02
N GLY A 47 18.26 -7.77 -6.67
CA GLY A 47 19.42 -7.65 -7.55
C GLY A 47 19.16 -6.81 -8.81
N GLU A 48 19.84 -7.15 -9.91
CA GLU A 48 19.79 -6.36 -11.15
C GLU A 48 18.40 -6.36 -11.79
N LEU A 49 17.64 -7.46 -11.72
CA LEU A 49 16.29 -7.51 -12.27
C LEU A 49 15.34 -6.56 -11.53
N HIS A 50 15.41 -6.51 -10.19
CA HIS A 50 14.66 -5.53 -9.41
C HIS A 50 15.03 -4.11 -9.79
N LYS A 51 16.33 -3.79 -9.85
CA LYS A 51 16.85 -2.46 -10.17
C LYS A 51 16.38 -1.99 -11.55
N GLU A 52 16.47 -2.85 -12.56
CA GLU A 52 16.04 -2.57 -13.93
C GLU A 52 14.51 -2.32 -13.99
N LEU A 53 13.72 -3.27 -13.46
CA LEU A 53 12.26 -3.17 -13.49
C LEU A 53 11.77 -1.95 -12.70
N ARG A 54 12.31 -1.76 -11.48
CA ARG A 54 11.98 -0.61 -10.65
C ARG A 54 12.36 0.72 -11.31
N GLY A 55 13.50 0.78 -11.99
CA GLY A 55 13.94 1.97 -12.74
C GLY A 55 12.96 2.35 -13.85
N LEU A 56 12.47 1.38 -14.61
CA LEU A 56 11.46 1.59 -15.65
C LEU A 56 10.10 1.99 -15.06
N VAL A 57 9.64 1.32 -14.02
CA VAL A 57 8.38 1.67 -13.33
C VAL A 57 8.45 3.08 -12.72
N ALA A 58 9.56 3.44 -12.08
CA ALA A 58 9.75 4.78 -11.51
C ALA A 58 9.70 5.89 -12.57
N LYS A 59 10.21 5.62 -13.78
CA LYS A 59 10.09 6.57 -14.91
C LYS A 59 8.65 6.75 -15.37
N ALA A 60 7.85 5.69 -15.34
CA ALA A 60 6.43 5.78 -15.64
C ALA A 60 5.64 6.48 -14.50
N PHE A 61 6.13 6.40 -13.26
CA PHE A 61 5.53 6.96 -12.04
C PHE A 61 6.09 8.36 -11.72
N LEU A 62 6.06 9.26 -12.71
CA LEU A 62 6.67 10.58 -12.59
C LEU A 62 5.96 11.47 -11.56
N PRO A 63 6.67 12.25 -10.73
CA PRO A 63 6.09 13.17 -9.77
C PRO A 63 5.07 14.14 -10.39
N ARG A 64 5.34 14.63 -11.62
CA ARG A 64 4.41 15.51 -12.35
C ARG A 64 3.10 14.82 -12.72
N ALA A 65 3.12 13.51 -13.01
CA ALA A 65 1.90 12.76 -13.32
C ALA A 65 1.05 12.58 -12.05
N VAL A 66 1.69 12.32 -10.93
CA VAL A 66 1.05 12.23 -9.61
C VAL A 66 0.45 13.58 -9.20
N GLN A 67 1.19 14.69 -9.38
CA GLN A 67 0.71 16.03 -9.05
C GLN A 67 -0.53 16.45 -9.88
N LYS A 68 -0.66 15.97 -11.10
CA LYS A 68 -1.86 16.21 -11.94
C LYS A 68 -3.13 15.59 -11.37
N LEU A 69 -3.02 14.60 -10.48
CA LEU A 69 -4.17 13.95 -9.84
C LEU A 69 -4.75 14.76 -8.68
N VAL A 70 -4.04 15.76 -8.16
CA VAL A 70 -4.52 16.54 -7.00
C VAL A 70 -5.90 17.15 -7.22
N PRO A 71 -6.22 17.80 -8.37
CA PRO A 71 -7.57 18.30 -8.62
C PRO A 71 -8.64 17.20 -8.59
N PHE A 72 -8.33 16.02 -9.14
CA PHE A 72 -9.22 14.88 -9.10
C PHE A 72 -9.41 14.34 -7.66
N MET A 73 -8.34 14.28 -6.86
CA MET A 73 -8.41 13.91 -5.44
C MET A 73 -9.32 14.86 -4.66
N GLU A 74 -9.16 16.17 -4.86
CA GLU A 74 -10.00 17.21 -4.21
C GLU A 74 -11.47 17.03 -4.59
N GLU A 75 -11.77 16.94 -5.88
CA GLU A 75 -13.14 16.73 -6.38
C GLU A 75 -13.75 15.45 -5.83
N LYS A 76 -13.01 14.33 -5.88
CA LYS A 76 -13.49 13.02 -5.41
C LYS A 76 -13.75 13.03 -3.90
N SER A 77 -12.88 13.63 -3.12
CA SER A 77 -13.06 13.74 -1.67
C SER A 77 -14.34 14.55 -1.33
N ILE A 78 -14.54 15.69 -1.98
CA ILE A 78 -15.74 16.51 -1.80
C ILE A 78 -16.99 15.74 -2.25
N GLU A 79 -16.96 15.10 -3.41
CA GLU A 79 -18.06 14.29 -3.94
C GLU A 79 -18.53 13.24 -2.92
N LEU A 80 -17.60 12.46 -2.38
CA LEU A 80 -17.92 11.38 -1.44
C LEU A 80 -18.48 11.91 -0.11
N LEU A 81 -17.93 13.00 0.40
CA LEU A 81 -18.40 13.62 1.64
C LEU A 81 -19.76 14.30 1.49
N THR A 82 -20.10 14.79 0.30
CA THR A 82 -21.41 15.41 0.03
C THR A 82 -22.51 14.41 -0.32
N LYS A 83 -22.14 13.25 -0.89
CA LYS A 83 -23.10 12.18 -1.27
C LYS A 83 -23.51 11.28 -0.10
N LYS A 84 -22.99 11.49 1.11
CA LYS A 84 -23.39 10.71 2.28
C LYS A 84 -24.91 10.79 2.48
N ASN A 85 -25.59 9.65 2.47
CA ASN A 85 -27.04 9.55 2.54
C ASN A 85 -27.60 9.68 3.97
N SER A 86 -26.74 9.75 4.97
CA SER A 86 -27.10 9.86 6.38
C SER A 86 -26.08 10.71 7.14
N THR A 87 -26.48 11.19 8.33
CA THR A 87 -25.58 11.87 9.27
C THR A 87 -24.48 10.91 9.74
N ASP A 88 -24.80 9.63 9.91
CA ASP A 88 -23.86 8.59 10.29
C ASP A 88 -23.51 7.70 9.09
N PHE A 89 -22.22 7.39 8.88
CA PHE A 89 -21.73 6.58 7.80
C PHE A 89 -20.46 5.80 8.19
N ASP A 90 -20.13 4.77 7.44
CA ASP A 90 -18.88 4.03 7.61
C ASP A 90 -17.77 4.70 6.81
N LEU A 91 -16.82 5.35 7.51
CA LEU A 91 -15.70 6.05 6.87
C LEU A 91 -14.90 5.16 5.92
N LEU A 92 -14.72 3.87 6.27
CA LEU A 92 -13.93 2.97 5.42
C LEU A 92 -14.69 2.62 4.14
N LYS A 93 -15.94 2.15 4.28
CA LYS A 93 -16.75 1.68 3.17
C LYS A 93 -17.26 2.80 2.28
N ASP A 94 -17.73 3.89 2.89
CA ASP A 94 -18.46 4.94 2.17
C ASP A 94 -17.53 6.07 1.70
N TYR A 95 -16.30 6.15 2.24
CA TYR A 95 -15.33 7.18 1.86
C TYR A 95 -13.96 6.60 1.47
N ALA A 96 -13.22 5.94 2.38
CA ALA A 96 -11.82 5.60 2.16
C ALA A 96 -11.62 4.63 0.99
N GLN A 97 -12.41 3.56 0.91
CA GLN A 97 -12.35 2.58 -0.19
C GLN A 97 -12.69 3.19 -1.54
N PRO A 98 -13.86 3.87 -1.74
CA PRO A 98 -14.17 4.49 -3.03
C PRO A 98 -13.24 5.65 -3.38
N TYR A 99 -12.69 6.36 -2.41
CA TYR A 99 -11.70 7.40 -2.63
C TYR A 99 -10.40 6.82 -3.19
N SER A 100 -9.77 5.91 -2.47
CA SER A 100 -8.49 5.35 -2.86
C SER A 100 -8.54 4.55 -4.17
N ILE A 101 -9.58 3.70 -4.38
CA ILE A 101 -9.73 2.96 -5.63
C ILE A 101 -9.95 3.88 -6.83
N SER A 102 -10.61 5.03 -6.64
CA SER A 102 -10.79 6.00 -7.72
C SER A 102 -9.48 6.65 -8.14
N ILE A 103 -8.60 6.96 -7.19
CA ILE A 103 -7.32 7.62 -7.46
C ILE A 103 -6.34 6.67 -8.15
N ILE A 104 -6.18 5.45 -7.62
CA ILE A 104 -5.31 4.48 -8.26
C ILE A 104 -5.86 4.04 -9.63
N GLY A 105 -7.19 3.94 -9.77
CA GLY A 105 -7.86 3.68 -11.03
C GLY A 105 -7.60 4.76 -12.08
N GLU A 106 -7.70 6.04 -11.70
CA GLU A 106 -7.40 7.18 -12.56
C GLU A 106 -5.93 7.19 -12.99
N LEU A 107 -5.00 6.94 -12.06
CA LEU A 107 -3.57 6.84 -12.35
C LEU A 107 -3.28 5.73 -13.36
N LEU A 108 -3.87 4.55 -13.17
CA LEU A 108 -3.67 3.39 -14.05
C LEU A 108 -4.39 3.54 -15.39
N GLY A 109 -5.47 4.31 -15.46
CA GLY A 109 -6.34 4.45 -16.62
C GLY A 109 -7.45 3.41 -16.66
N VAL A 110 -7.92 2.95 -15.49
CA VAL A 110 -9.02 2.00 -15.33
C VAL A 110 -10.35 2.75 -15.34
N PRO A 111 -11.34 2.34 -16.16
CA PRO A 111 -12.66 2.94 -16.16
C PRO A 111 -13.34 2.87 -14.79
N ALA A 112 -14.00 3.95 -14.37
CA ALA A 112 -14.71 4.00 -13.09
C ALA A 112 -15.79 2.90 -12.93
N SER A 113 -16.41 2.46 -14.04
CA SER A 113 -17.36 1.34 -14.05
C SER A 113 -16.77 0.01 -13.57
N ASP A 114 -15.45 -0.13 -13.62
CA ASP A 114 -14.76 -1.36 -13.29
C ASP A 114 -14.13 -1.34 -11.88
N HIS A 115 -14.11 -0.18 -11.19
CA HIS A 115 -13.49 -0.03 -9.86
C HIS A 115 -13.99 -1.06 -8.85
N ALA A 116 -15.28 -1.41 -8.86
CA ALA A 116 -15.84 -2.41 -7.95
C ALA A 116 -15.25 -3.82 -8.17
N LYS A 117 -14.92 -4.19 -9.44
CA LYS A 117 -14.26 -5.47 -9.75
C LYS A 117 -12.84 -5.49 -9.18
N PHE A 118 -12.10 -4.37 -9.35
CA PHE A 118 -10.74 -4.24 -8.86
C PHE A 118 -10.68 -4.33 -7.34
N LEU A 119 -11.61 -3.69 -6.66
CA LEU A 119 -11.74 -3.78 -5.20
C LEU A 119 -11.99 -5.22 -4.75
N ASP A 120 -12.90 -5.94 -5.40
CA ASP A 120 -13.20 -7.34 -5.11
C ASP A 120 -11.98 -8.26 -5.35
N TRP A 121 -11.27 -8.07 -6.48
CA TRP A 121 -10.05 -8.85 -6.78
C TRP A 121 -8.92 -8.55 -5.80
N SER A 122 -8.66 -7.28 -5.50
CA SER A 122 -7.64 -6.88 -4.53
C SER A 122 -7.90 -7.52 -3.16
N HIS A 123 -9.09 -7.38 -2.61
CA HIS A 123 -9.45 -7.96 -1.32
C HIS A 123 -9.26 -9.48 -1.26
N LYS A 124 -9.50 -10.20 -2.37
CA LYS A 124 -9.28 -11.65 -2.45
C LYS A 124 -7.80 -12.00 -2.55
N ILE A 125 -7.05 -11.28 -3.39
CA ILE A 125 -5.63 -11.55 -3.61
C ILE A 125 -4.81 -11.28 -2.35
N VAL A 126 -5.04 -10.15 -1.66
CA VAL A 126 -4.25 -9.75 -0.49
C VAL A 126 -4.40 -10.71 0.69
N LYS A 127 -5.46 -11.51 0.74
CA LYS A 127 -5.62 -12.57 1.76
C LYS A 127 -4.50 -13.63 1.67
N MET A 128 -3.93 -13.84 0.49
CA MET A 128 -2.79 -14.76 0.31
C MET A 128 -1.54 -14.30 1.05
N TYR A 129 -1.46 -13.05 1.45
CA TYR A 129 -0.33 -12.52 2.21
C TYR A 129 -0.49 -12.68 3.73
N ASP A 130 -1.63 -13.19 4.21
CA ASP A 130 -1.84 -13.49 5.64
C ASP A 130 -1.17 -14.83 6.03
N PHE A 131 -0.80 -14.96 7.29
CA PHE A 131 -0.24 -16.19 7.84
C PHE A 131 -1.25 -17.34 7.94
N ARG A 132 -2.54 -17.02 7.93
CA ARG A 132 -3.66 -17.96 8.15
C ARG A 132 -4.57 -18.06 6.93
N VAL A 133 -3.99 -18.34 5.79
CA VAL A 133 -4.78 -18.58 4.56
C VAL A 133 -5.51 -19.90 4.67
N ASN A 134 -6.81 -19.91 4.47
CA ASN A 134 -7.61 -21.12 4.30
C ASN A 134 -7.81 -21.45 2.81
N ASP A 135 -8.28 -22.67 2.52
CA ASP A 135 -8.42 -23.15 1.14
C ASP A 135 -9.42 -22.32 0.33
N ILE A 136 -10.51 -21.88 0.95
CA ILE A 136 -11.54 -21.07 0.28
C ILE A 136 -10.96 -19.72 -0.12
N ASP A 137 -10.22 -19.07 0.78
CA ASP A 137 -9.58 -17.79 0.47
C ASP A 137 -8.52 -17.95 -0.62
N ALA A 138 -7.75 -19.04 -0.61
CA ALA A 138 -6.76 -19.34 -1.63
C ALA A 138 -7.39 -19.60 -3.02
N GLU A 139 -8.47 -20.38 -3.09
CA GLU A 139 -9.23 -20.61 -4.34
C GLU A 139 -9.84 -19.31 -4.89
N ASN A 140 -10.38 -18.47 -4.01
CA ASN A 140 -10.93 -17.17 -4.39
C ASN A 140 -9.82 -16.24 -4.91
N ALA A 141 -8.64 -16.25 -4.28
CA ALA A 141 -7.49 -15.47 -4.71
C ALA A 141 -6.96 -15.92 -6.08
N GLU A 142 -6.87 -17.24 -6.33
CA GLU A 142 -6.47 -17.80 -7.63
C GLU A 142 -7.43 -17.37 -8.75
N LYS A 143 -8.75 -17.46 -8.50
CA LYS A 143 -9.75 -16.99 -9.46
C LYS A 143 -9.65 -15.49 -9.69
N ALA A 144 -9.52 -14.71 -8.63
CA ALA A 144 -9.38 -13.24 -8.74
C ALA A 144 -8.10 -12.85 -9.50
N ALA A 145 -6.98 -13.54 -9.25
CA ALA A 145 -5.72 -13.31 -9.95
C ALA A 145 -5.84 -13.61 -11.45
N ARG A 146 -6.54 -14.68 -11.81
CA ARG A 146 -6.84 -15.01 -13.22
C ARG A 146 -7.66 -13.91 -13.88
N ASP A 147 -8.81 -13.58 -13.30
CA ASP A 147 -9.73 -12.58 -13.86
C ASP A 147 -9.03 -11.21 -13.99
N PHE A 148 -8.19 -10.86 -13.02
CA PHE A 148 -7.43 -9.61 -13.05
C PHE A 148 -6.31 -9.65 -14.09
N PHE A 149 -5.59 -10.76 -14.21
CA PHE A 149 -4.52 -10.93 -15.20
C PHE A 149 -5.09 -10.78 -16.62
N ASP A 150 -6.20 -11.46 -16.93
CA ASP A 150 -6.86 -11.41 -18.24
C ASP A 150 -7.39 -10.00 -18.55
N TYR A 151 -7.98 -9.33 -17.57
CA TYR A 151 -8.41 -7.95 -17.72
C TYR A 151 -7.24 -6.98 -17.97
N ALA A 152 -6.15 -7.13 -17.23
CA ALA A 152 -4.97 -6.27 -17.39
C ALA A 152 -4.33 -6.46 -18.78
N GLN A 153 -4.30 -7.69 -19.29
CA GLN A 153 -3.86 -7.99 -20.65
C GLN A 153 -4.74 -7.28 -21.68
N ASP A 154 -6.05 -7.42 -21.58
CA ASP A 154 -7.00 -6.77 -22.50
C ASP A 154 -6.89 -5.23 -22.43
N LEU A 155 -6.70 -4.66 -21.24
CA LEU A 155 -6.53 -3.23 -21.08
C LEU A 155 -5.20 -2.74 -21.70
N LEU A 156 -4.13 -3.50 -21.54
CA LEU A 156 -2.83 -3.23 -22.16
C LEU A 156 -2.94 -3.24 -23.70
N ASP A 157 -3.61 -4.24 -24.26
CA ASP A 157 -3.79 -4.37 -25.71
C ASP A 157 -4.61 -3.20 -26.26
N ARG A 158 -5.66 -2.79 -25.56
CA ARG A 158 -6.43 -1.57 -25.91
C ARG A 158 -5.58 -0.30 -25.88
N ARG A 159 -4.67 -0.15 -24.90
CA ARG A 159 -3.78 1.01 -24.78
C ARG A 159 -2.69 1.07 -25.86
N ARG A 160 -2.32 -0.07 -26.41
CA ARG A 160 -1.42 -0.13 -27.58
C ARG A 160 -2.08 0.40 -28.85
N VAL A 161 -3.38 0.15 -29.00
CA VAL A 161 -4.18 0.63 -30.16
C VAL A 161 -4.59 2.10 -29.96
N ASP A 162 -5.02 2.47 -28.76
CA ASP A 162 -5.50 3.81 -28.40
C ASP A 162 -4.81 4.31 -27.12
N PRO A 163 -3.59 4.86 -27.22
CA PRO A 163 -2.84 5.36 -26.06
C PRO A 163 -3.57 6.50 -25.35
N LYS A 164 -3.51 6.49 -24.00
CA LYS A 164 -4.07 7.54 -23.13
C LYS A 164 -2.96 8.16 -22.26
N ASP A 165 -3.24 9.28 -21.61
CA ASP A 165 -2.32 9.86 -20.60
C ASP A 165 -2.45 9.13 -19.26
N ASP A 166 -2.17 7.82 -19.25
CA ASP A 166 -2.26 6.95 -18.08
C ASP A 166 -0.99 6.11 -17.88
N MET A 167 -0.93 5.45 -16.71
CA MET A 167 0.22 4.64 -16.32
C MET A 167 0.43 3.44 -17.24
N ILE A 168 -0.65 2.77 -17.69
CA ILE A 168 -0.56 1.59 -18.55
C ILE A 168 0.08 1.97 -19.89
N THR A 169 -0.34 3.08 -20.48
CA THR A 169 0.29 3.60 -21.70
C THR A 169 1.77 3.91 -21.46
N ARG A 170 2.11 4.60 -20.36
CA ARG A 170 3.49 4.92 -20.01
C ARG A 170 4.35 3.67 -19.80
N LEU A 171 3.84 2.66 -19.07
CA LEU A 171 4.54 1.38 -18.88
C LEU A 171 4.78 0.65 -20.20
N SER A 172 3.82 0.69 -21.15
CA SER A 172 3.95 0.05 -22.45
C SER A 172 4.97 0.72 -23.37
N GLN A 173 5.29 1.99 -23.12
CA GLN A 173 6.17 2.82 -23.96
C GLN A 173 7.54 3.10 -23.34
N VAL A 174 7.68 2.92 -22.02
CA VAL A 174 8.93 3.20 -21.33
C VAL A 174 10.06 2.32 -21.81
N SER A 175 11.23 2.92 -22.02
CA SER A 175 12.45 2.20 -22.35
C SER A 175 13.68 2.88 -21.76
N GLU A 176 14.72 2.09 -21.54
CA GLU A 176 16.04 2.54 -21.11
C GLU A 176 17.09 1.64 -21.77
N ASN A 177 18.05 2.23 -22.51
CA ASN A 177 19.10 1.50 -23.23
C ASN A 177 18.52 0.36 -24.11
N ASP A 178 17.41 0.63 -24.81
CA ASP A 178 16.65 -0.32 -25.62
C ASP A 178 15.94 -1.45 -24.86
N VAL A 179 16.02 -1.47 -23.54
CA VAL A 179 15.27 -2.40 -22.69
C VAL A 179 13.87 -1.87 -22.46
N ARG A 180 12.88 -2.74 -22.62
CA ARG A 180 11.45 -2.47 -22.40
C ARG A 180 10.83 -3.53 -21.53
N LEU A 181 9.76 -3.15 -20.83
CA LEU A 181 8.95 -4.10 -20.09
C LEU A 181 8.25 -5.09 -21.04
N SER A 182 8.31 -6.38 -20.72
CA SER A 182 7.44 -7.38 -21.34
C SER A 182 5.98 -7.21 -20.87
N ASP A 183 5.04 -7.76 -21.62
CA ASP A 183 3.61 -7.72 -21.24
C ASP A 183 3.39 -8.30 -19.85
N HIS A 184 4.05 -9.41 -19.55
CA HIS A 184 3.95 -10.04 -18.23
C HIS A 184 4.48 -9.13 -17.11
N GLN A 185 5.61 -8.45 -17.31
CA GLN A 185 6.13 -7.47 -16.33
C GLN A 185 5.18 -6.29 -16.15
N ILE A 186 4.57 -5.79 -17.22
CA ILE A 186 3.56 -4.72 -17.15
C ILE A 186 2.34 -5.17 -16.36
N ILE A 187 1.79 -6.36 -16.65
CA ILE A 187 0.62 -6.90 -15.96
C ILE A 187 0.90 -7.12 -14.48
N CYS A 188 2.02 -7.75 -14.13
CA CYS A 188 2.43 -7.89 -12.73
C CYS A 188 2.56 -6.54 -12.02
N THR A 189 3.09 -5.52 -12.73
CA THR A 189 3.21 -4.16 -12.19
C THR A 189 1.83 -3.52 -11.97
N ILE A 190 0.88 -3.67 -12.90
CA ILE A 190 -0.50 -3.15 -12.75
C ILE A 190 -1.17 -3.78 -11.52
N ILE A 191 -1.09 -5.11 -11.40
CA ILE A 191 -1.67 -5.86 -10.27
C ILE A 191 -1.04 -5.41 -8.95
N LEU A 192 0.28 -5.31 -8.91
CA LEU A 192 1.01 -4.83 -7.73
C LEU A 192 0.60 -3.41 -7.34
N LEU A 193 0.62 -2.47 -8.28
CA LEU A 193 0.32 -1.06 -8.00
C LEU A 193 -1.10 -0.86 -7.49
N LEU A 194 -2.05 -1.62 -8.01
CA LEU A 194 -3.44 -1.55 -7.54
C LEU A 194 -3.56 -2.12 -6.12
N ASN A 195 -3.04 -3.33 -5.87
CA ASN A 195 -3.14 -3.97 -4.57
C ASN A 195 -2.40 -3.17 -3.49
N ALA A 196 -1.18 -2.74 -3.76
CA ALA A 196 -0.36 -1.99 -2.81
C ALA A 196 -0.86 -0.55 -2.61
N GLY A 197 -1.35 0.09 -3.66
CA GLY A 197 -1.79 1.49 -3.63
C GLY A 197 -3.14 1.70 -2.93
N HIS A 198 -3.99 0.68 -2.89
CA HIS A 198 -5.33 0.79 -2.31
C HIS A 198 -5.35 0.42 -0.82
N GLU A 199 -4.94 -0.80 -0.48
CA GLU A 199 -5.11 -1.37 0.86
C GLU A 199 -4.41 -0.55 1.96
N ALA A 200 -3.16 -0.15 1.72
CA ALA A 200 -2.40 0.62 2.70
C ALA A 200 -3.03 2.00 2.94
N THR A 201 -3.49 2.68 1.90
CA THR A 201 -4.11 4.00 2.00
C THR A 201 -5.44 3.96 2.76
N VAL A 202 -6.31 3.00 2.45
CA VAL A 202 -7.59 2.82 3.16
C VAL A 202 -7.37 2.60 4.65
N ASN A 203 -6.43 1.71 5.00
CA ASN A 203 -6.13 1.43 6.40
C ASN A 203 -5.44 2.61 7.09
N THR A 204 -4.60 3.39 6.39
CA THR A 204 -4.02 4.63 6.92
C THR A 204 -5.10 5.66 7.21
N LEU A 205 -6.06 5.84 6.30
CA LEU A 205 -7.20 6.76 6.52
C LEU A 205 -8.02 6.33 7.74
N GLY A 206 -8.34 5.06 7.87
CA GLY A 206 -9.09 4.54 9.01
C GLY A 206 -8.34 4.67 10.33
N ASN A 207 -7.10 4.19 10.38
CA ASN A 207 -6.26 4.23 11.59
C ASN A 207 -5.97 5.68 12.01
N GLY A 208 -5.60 6.53 11.05
CA GLY A 208 -5.28 7.93 11.30
C GLY A 208 -6.50 8.72 11.77
N PHE A 209 -7.65 8.54 11.11
CA PHE A 209 -8.87 9.26 11.51
C PHE A 209 -9.41 8.80 12.87
N TYR A 210 -9.34 7.49 13.17
CA TYR A 210 -9.59 7.01 14.53
C TYR A 210 -8.66 7.67 15.55
N GLY A 211 -7.37 7.77 15.25
CA GLY A 211 -6.39 8.44 16.12
C GLY A 211 -6.73 9.91 16.36
N LEU A 212 -7.12 10.64 15.30
CA LEU A 212 -7.55 12.03 15.41
C LEU A 212 -8.78 12.17 16.32
N LEU A 213 -9.83 11.38 16.10
CA LEU A 213 -11.04 11.42 16.90
C LEU A 213 -10.79 11.00 18.36
N SER A 214 -9.91 10.02 18.59
CA SER A 214 -9.54 9.54 19.92
C SER A 214 -8.65 10.51 20.69
N SER A 215 -7.94 11.40 19.99
CA SER A 215 -7.08 12.41 20.62
C SER A 215 -7.85 13.51 21.34
N GLN A 216 -9.17 13.62 21.07
CA GLN A 216 -10.06 14.67 21.60
C GLN A 216 -9.60 16.09 21.28
N LYS A 217 -8.67 16.27 20.32
CA LYS A 217 -8.24 17.57 19.83
C LYS A 217 -9.21 18.07 18.75
N THR A 218 -9.51 19.37 18.79
CA THR A 218 -10.29 19.99 17.73
C THR A 218 -9.44 20.15 16.46
N SER A 219 -10.11 20.35 15.32
CA SER A 219 -9.43 20.63 14.05
C SER A 219 -8.55 21.87 14.09
N GLU A 220 -8.97 22.88 14.86
CA GLU A 220 -8.20 24.11 15.10
C GLU A 220 -6.93 23.80 15.89
N GLN A 221 -7.03 23.06 16.99
CA GLN A 221 -5.87 22.64 17.81
C GLN A 221 -4.87 21.82 17.00
N ILE A 222 -5.35 20.87 16.17
CA ILE A 222 -4.50 20.07 15.28
C ILE A 222 -3.78 20.97 14.27
N SER A 223 -4.50 21.96 13.71
CA SER A 223 -3.93 22.90 12.74
C SER A 223 -2.93 23.88 13.38
N GLU A 224 -3.15 24.28 14.62
CA GLU A 224 -2.23 25.14 15.37
C GLU A 224 -0.96 24.41 15.81
N GLU A 225 -1.07 23.13 16.14
CA GLU A 225 0.08 22.29 16.55
C GLU A 225 0.96 21.86 15.37
N SER A 226 0.43 21.82 14.16
CA SER A 226 1.17 21.32 12.99
C SER A 226 1.71 22.45 12.12
N SER A 227 2.89 22.24 11.53
CA SER A 227 3.47 23.18 10.56
C SER A 227 2.86 23.01 9.15
N SER A 228 2.34 21.81 8.85
CA SER A 228 1.78 21.46 7.55
C SER A 228 0.84 20.27 7.61
N MET A 229 0.02 20.06 6.58
CA MET A 229 -0.79 18.84 6.45
C MET A 229 0.09 17.59 6.31
N ASN A 230 1.27 17.73 5.69
CA ASN A 230 2.24 16.64 5.61
C ASN A 230 2.70 16.18 7.00
N ASP A 231 2.91 17.09 7.95
CA ASP A 231 3.30 16.74 9.32
C ASP A 231 2.21 15.93 10.03
N ILE A 232 0.95 16.27 9.79
CA ILE A 232 -0.18 15.50 10.30
C ILE A 232 -0.17 14.09 9.71
N VAL A 233 -0.02 13.98 8.39
CA VAL A 233 -0.01 12.69 7.67
C VAL A 233 1.13 11.80 8.15
N GLU A 234 2.37 12.31 8.24
CA GLU A 234 3.52 11.51 8.68
C GLU A 234 3.35 11.04 10.12
N GLU A 235 2.84 11.88 11.02
CA GLU A 235 2.60 11.47 12.42
C GLU A 235 1.49 10.42 12.53
N LEU A 236 0.40 10.53 11.76
CA LEU A 236 -0.66 9.54 11.75
C LEU A 236 -0.18 8.19 11.23
N ILE A 237 0.64 8.18 10.17
CA ILE A 237 1.25 6.97 9.62
C ILE A 237 2.24 6.35 10.61
N ARG A 238 3.06 7.18 11.30
CA ARG A 238 3.94 6.70 12.36
C ARG A 238 3.15 6.08 13.50
N TRP A 239 2.12 6.78 13.96
CA TRP A 239 1.36 6.42 15.15
C TRP A 239 0.62 5.10 15.03
N ASP A 240 -0.02 4.81 13.89
CA ASP A 240 -0.67 3.51 13.62
C ASP A 240 -0.45 3.08 12.16
N SER A 241 0.76 2.64 11.88
CA SER A 241 1.18 2.18 10.55
C SER A 241 0.27 1.05 10.05
N PRO A 242 -0.24 1.11 8.80
CA PRO A 242 -1.03 0.02 8.25
C PRO A 242 -0.21 -1.25 8.05
N LEU A 243 1.05 -1.11 7.63
CA LEU A 243 1.98 -2.24 7.47
C LEU A 243 2.79 -2.40 8.75
N GLN A 244 2.61 -3.54 9.43
CA GLN A 244 3.19 -3.79 10.73
C GLN A 244 4.57 -4.41 10.65
N PHE A 245 4.87 -5.16 9.59
CA PHE A 245 6.16 -5.80 9.42
C PHE A 245 6.46 -6.16 7.97
N PHE A 246 7.75 -6.36 7.69
CA PHE A 246 8.25 -7.03 6.49
C PHE A 246 9.22 -8.13 6.87
N GLN A 247 9.31 -9.16 6.03
CA GLN A 247 10.29 -10.24 6.21
C GLN A 247 11.49 -10.02 5.29
N ARG A 248 12.64 -10.51 5.74
CA ARG A 248 13.89 -10.58 4.98
C ARG A 248 14.54 -11.93 5.18
N TYR A 249 15.25 -12.40 4.16
CA TYR A 249 16.10 -13.57 4.25
C TYR A 249 17.54 -13.14 4.50
N VAL A 250 18.22 -13.88 5.35
CA VAL A 250 19.64 -13.65 5.67
C VAL A 250 20.48 -14.32 4.59
N LEU A 251 21.23 -13.53 3.81
CA LEU A 251 22.00 -14.03 2.66
C LEU A 251 23.35 -14.61 3.05
N GLU A 252 23.90 -14.21 4.19
CA GLU A 252 25.15 -14.69 4.77
C GLU A 252 25.04 -14.69 6.29
N ASP A 253 25.88 -15.48 6.97
CA ASP A 253 25.92 -15.47 8.44
C ASP A 253 26.18 -14.05 8.94
N THR A 254 25.30 -13.53 9.79
CA THR A 254 25.39 -12.17 10.30
C THR A 254 25.16 -12.13 11.80
N GLU A 255 25.49 -10.99 12.40
CA GLU A 255 25.28 -10.73 13.82
C GLU A 255 24.61 -9.36 13.99
N ILE A 256 23.57 -9.32 14.81
CA ILE A 256 22.92 -8.08 15.23
C ILE A 256 23.02 -8.03 16.75
N ASP A 257 23.71 -7.03 17.25
CA ASP A 257 24.14 -6.97 18.64
C ASP A 257 24.90 -8.26 19.02
N ASP A 258 24.44 -9.02 20.01
CA ASP A 258 25.04 -10.29 20.43
C ASP A 258 24.36 -11.52 19.80
N TYR A 259 23.40 -11.34 18.89
CA TYR A 259 22.65 -12.43 18.27
C TYR A 259 23.23 -12.83 16.93
N LYS A 260 23.69 -14.07 16.84
CA LYS A 260 24.14 -14.70 15.58
C LYS A 260 22.95 -15.22 14.79
N ILE A 261 22.84 -14.78 13.58
CA ILE A 261 21.74 -15.12 12.68
C ILE A 261 22.32 -15.85 11.47
N PRO A 262 22.06 -17.18 11.35
CA PRO A 262 22.60 -17.98 10.26
C PRO A 262 22.02 -17.60 8.91
N LYS A 263 22.80 -17.79 7.84
CA LYS A 263 22.35 -17.74 6.45
C LYS A 263 21.08 -18.58 6.26
N GLY A 264 20.11 -18.03 5.48
CA GLY A 264 18.83 -18.68 5.19
C GLY A 264 17.76 -18.49 6.29
N SER A 265 18.11 -17.84 7.40
CA SER A 265 17.12 -17.46 8.41
C SER A 265 16.14 -16.44 7.83
N LYS A 266 14.90 -16.46 8.36
CA LYS A 266 13.93 -15.39 8.13
C LYS A 266 13.94 -14.43 9.31
N VAL A 267 13.96 -13.13 9.02
CA VAL A 267 13.86 -12.08 10.02
C VAL A 267 12.64 -11.23 9.73
N ALA A 268 11.83 -10.97 10.74
CA ALA A 268 10.72 -10.02 10.66
C ALA A 268 11.19 -8.66 11.17
N ILE A 269 11.13 -7.65 10.33
CA ILE A 269 11.38 -6.25 10.67
C ILE A 269 10.04 -5.65 11.09
N LEU A 270 9.89 -5.35 12.37
CA LEU A 270 8.63 -4.88 12.95
C LEU A 270 8.50 -3.35 12.82
N LEU A 271 8.00 -2.88 11.68
CA LEU A 271 7.87 -1.45 11.37
C LEU A 271 6.97 -0.72 12.38
N GLY A 272 5.82 -1.32 12.72
CA GLY A 272 4.90 -0.74 13.70
C GLY A 272 5.53 -0.61 15.09
N SER A 273 6.40 -1.54 15.49
CA SER A 273 7.15 -1.47 16.75
C SER A 273 8.24 -0.41 16.70
N ALA A 274 9.03 -0.39 15.61
CA ALA A 274 10.10 0.60 15.41
C ALA A 274 9.55 2.05 15.45
N ASN A 275 8.36 2.27 14.90
CA ASN A 275 7.68 3.57 14.94
C ASN A 275 7.20 3.98 16.35
N ARG A 276 7.23 3.06 17.30
CA ARG A 276 6.84 3.26 18.71
C ARG A 276 8.01 3.07 19.68
N ASP A 277 9.24 3.05 19.18
CA ASP A 277 10.44 2.91 20.00
C ASP A 277 10.67 4.19 20.80
N SER A 278 10.73 4.08 22.13
CA SER A 278 10.95 5.19 23.04
C SER A 278 12.39 5.68 23.05
N GLU A 279 13.34 4.92 22.51
CA GLU A 279 14.73 5.38 22.30
C GLU A 279 14.85 6.30 21.08
N VAL A 280 13.85 6.27 20.18
CA VAL A 280 13.83 7.05 18.93
C VAL A 280 12.80 8.18 18.99
N PHE A 281 11.64 7.92 19.58
CA PHE A 281 10.50 8.84 19.62
C PHE A 281 10.08 9.15 21.05
N ASP A 282 10.11 10.40 21.46
CA ASP A 282 9.58 10.84 22.75
C ASP A 282 8.06 10.61 22.81
N ASN A 283 7.58 10.01 23.92
CA ASN A 283 6.15 9.67 24.10
C ASN A 283 5.54 9.03 22.85
N PRO A 284 6.04 7.87 22.37
CA PRO A 284 5.71 7.33 21.05
C PRO A 284 4.24 6.92 20.90
N SER A 285 3.53 6.75 22.01
CA SER A 285 2.11 6.40 22.02
C SER A 285 1.19 7.60 21.82
N GLU A 286 1.69 8.82 21.97
CA GLU A 286 0.94 10.06 21.79
C GLU A 286 1.06 10.58 20.36
N LEU A 287 -0.03 11.18 19.86
CA LEU A 287 -0.01 11.96 18.63
C LEU A 287 0.60 13.35 18.92
N ASN A 288 1.72 13.64 18.26
CA ASN A 288 2.41 14.91 18.34
C ASN A 288 2.73 15.43 16.93
N PHE A 289 1.90 16.32 16.41
CA PHE A 289 2.04 16.85 15.05
C PHE A 289 3.21 17.82 14.87
N ASN A 290 3.84 18.23 15.95
CA ASN A 290 5.05 19.07 15.95
C ASN A 290 6.30 18.28 16.36
N ARG A 291 6.32 16.99 16.10
CA ARG A 291 7.46 16.11 16.40
C ARG A 291 8.69 16.53 15.61
N GLU A 292 9.83 16.69 16.28
CA GLU A 292 11.08 17.03 15.61
C GLU A 292 11.61 15.88 14.75
N ASN A 293 11.65 14.66 15.33
CA ASN A 293 12.03 13.47 14.60
C ASN A 293 10.81 12.86 13.88
N LYS A 294 10.85 12.91 12.53
CA LYS A 294 9.81 12.37 11.64
C LYS A 294 10.26 11.14 10.86
N ASP A 295 11.46 10.62 11.15
CA ASP A 295 12.07 9.50 10.42
C ASP A 295 11.46 8.16 10.87
N HIS A 296 10.20 7.95 10.54
CA HIS A 296 9.51 6.68 10.80
C HIS A 296 9.72 5.66 9.68
N SER A 297 9.59 4.37 10.00
CA SER A 297 9.87 3.25 9.11
C SER A 297 8.69 2.80 8.23
N SER A 298 7.53 3.48 8.29
CA SER A 298 6.29 3.02 7.62
C SER A 298 6.41 2.92 6.09
N TRP A 299 7.26 3.73 5.47
CA TRP A 299 7.52 3.69 4.03
C TRP A 299 8.55 2.63 3.62
N GLY A 300 9.06 1.84 4.58
CA GLY A 300 10.19 0.94 4.37
C GLY A 300 11.50 1.68 4.18
N GLY A 301 12.49 1.01 3.60
CA GLY A 301 13.82 1.58 3.37
C GLY A 301 14.57 0.86 2.25
N GLY A 302 15.75 1.41 1.89
CA GLY A 302 16.63 0.81 0.90
C GLY A 302 15.99 0.70 -0.49
N ILE A 303 16.32 -0.37 -1.19
CA ILE A 303 15.85 -0.62 -2.56
C ILE A 303 14.33 -0.82 -2.65
N HIS A 304 13.68 -1.22 -1.56
CA HIS A 304 12.23 -1.42 -1.45
C HIS A 304 11.49 -0.24 -0.81
N PHE A 305 12.11 0.94 -0.64
CA PHE A 305 11.38 2.13 -0.20
C PHE A 305 10.11 2.33 -1.05
N CYS A 306 8.98 2.66 -0.44
CA CYS A 306 7.69 2.74 -1.10
C CYS A 306 7.73 3.61 -2.36
N ILE A 307 7.51 3.01 -3.54
CA ILE A 307 7.50 3.73 -4.82
C ILE A 307 6.33 4.71 -4.92
N GLY A 308 5.22 4.39 -4.26
CA GLY A 308 4.01 5.20 -4.20
C GLY A 308 3.98 6.25 -3.09
N ALA A 309 5.05 6.42 -2.30
CA ALA A 309 5.04 7.29 -1.12
C ALA A 309 4.60 8.73 -1.43
N HIS A 310 5.00 9.28 -2.58
CA HIS A 310 4.59 10.63 -2.98
C HIS A 310 3.10 10.71 -3.31
N LEU A 311 2.55 9.73 -4.02
CA LEU A 311 1.12 9.64 -4.31
C LEU A 311 0.32 9.51 -3.01
N ALA A 312 0.70 8.56 -2.17
CA ALA A 312 0.00 8.29 -0.92
C ALA A 312 -0.02 9.51 0.02
N ARG A 313 1.09 10.27 0.11
CA ARG A 313 1.11 11.52 0.88
C ARG A 313 0.09 12.53 0.38
N LEU A 314 0.07 12.80 -0.94
CA LEU A 314 -0.88 13.75 -1.51
C LEU A 314 -2.33 13.28 -1.33
N GLU A 315 -2.58 12.00 -1.51
CA GLU A 315 -3.89 11.37 -1.31
C GLU A 315 -4.37 11.55 0.14
N LEU A 316 -3.51 11.28 1.10
CA LEU A 316 -3.80 11.42 2.53
C LEU A 316 -3.93 12.89 2.95
N GLU A 317 -3.06 13.78 2.46
CA GLU A 317 -3.13 15.23 2.74
C GLU A 317 -4.46 15.82 2.29
N VAL A 318 -4.89 15.53 1.07
CA VAL A 318 -6.18 15.99 0.54
C VAL A 318 -7.32 15.41 1.36
N SER A 319 -7.29 14.11 1.65
CA SER A 319 -8.34 13.45 2.41
C SER A 319 -8.47 14.01 3.82
N PHE A 320 -7.39 14.07 4.60
CA PHE A 320 -7.44 14.60 5.97
C PHE A 320 -7.81 16.08 6.01
N LYS A 321 -7.36 16.88 5.05
CA LYS A 321 -7.77 18.29 4.91
C LYS A 321 -9.29 18.44 4.80
N HIS A 322 -9.97 17.54 4.08
CA HIS A 322 -11.41 17.56 3.95
C HIS A 322 -12.14 16.94 5.14
N LEU A 323 -11.62 15.83 5.68
CA LEU A 323 -12.21 15.16 6.83
C LEU A 323 -12.16 16.02 8.09
N LEU A 324 -11.06 16.75 8.34
CA LEU A 324 -10.92 17.65 9.48
C LEU A 324 -11.91 18.82 9.45
N LYS A 325 -12.44 19.18 8.28
CA LYS A 325 -13.50 20.21 8.17
C LYS A 325 -14.89 19.67 8.50
N GLN A 326 -15.04 18.36 8.61
CA GLN A 326 -16.29 17.74 9.04
C GLN A 326 -16.28 17.61 10.57
N ASN A 327 -17.29 18.05 11.26
CA ASN A 327 -17.40 17.89 12.71
C ASN A 327 -17.83 16.45 13.07
N LEU A 328 -17.03 15.47 12.66
CA LEU A 328 -17.35 14.06 12.85
C LEU A 328 -16.92 13.57 14.23
N SER A 329 -17.74 12.70 14.80
CA SER A 329 -17.47 11.96 16.06
C SER A 329 -17.61 10.47 15.84
N LEU A 330 -16.96 9.66 16.68
CA LEU A 330 -17.17 8.20 16.70
C LEU A 330 -18.58 7.89 17.18
N LYS A 331 -19.28 7.02 16.44
CA LYS A 331 -20.63 6.53 16.83
C LYS A 331 -20.59 5.17 17.50
N ALA A 332 -19.51 4.43 17.33
CA ALA A 332 -19.25 3.15 17.99
C ALA A 332 -17.74 2.91 18.07
N GLU A 333 -17.31 2.15 19.08
CA GLU A 333 -15.91 1.69 19.15
C GLU A 333 -15.65 0.71 18.00
N PRO A 334 -14.66 0.97 17.14
CA PRO A 334 -14.42 0.14 15.97
C PRO A 334 -13.69 -1.16 16.32
N GLU A 335 -14.05 -2.24 15.62
CA GLU A 335 -13.41 -3.54 15.77
C GLU A 335 -12.22 -3.66 14.80
N ARG A 336 -11.05 -4.12 15.30
CA ARG A 336 -9.89 -4.43 14.46
C ARG A 336 -10.16 -5.63 13.56
N THR A 337 -9.57 -5.64 12.35
CA THR A 337 -9.67 -6.78 11.40
C THR A 337 -9.10 -8.08 11.98
N GLY A 338 -8.14 -7.98 12.88
CA GLY A 338 -7.36 -9.10 13.41
C GLY A 338 -6.26 -9.59 12.47
N ALA A 339 -6.10 -8.98 11.29
CA ALA A 339 -4.97 -9.22 10.41
C ALA A 339 -3.70 -8.60 11.03
N PHE A 340 -2.59 -9.34 10.97
CA PHE A 340 -1.32 -8.86 11.52
C PHE A 340 -0.50 -8.07 10.50
N GLY A 341 -0.47 -8.52 9.25
CA GLY A 341 0.35 -7.89 8.20
C GLY A 341 -0.15 -6.50 7.82
N ILE A 342 -1.45 -6.38 7.54
CA ILE A 342 -2.12 -5.12 7.24
C ILE A 342 -3.11 -4.81 8.36
N ARG A 343 -2.72 -3.87 9.22
CA ARG A 343 -3.46 -3.47 10.41
C ARG A 343 -4.52 -2.43 10.06
N GLY A 344 -5.77 -2.70 10.42
CA GLY A 344 -6.89 -1.80 10.18
C GLY A 344 -8.12 -2.15 10.97
N TYR A 345 -9.22 -1.49 10.65
CA TYR A 345 -10.53 -1.72 11.25
C TYR A 345 -11.48 -2.40 10.26
N LYS A 346 -12.46 -3.16 10.76
CA LYS A 346 -13.52 -3.75 9.93
C LYS A 346 -14.48 -2.68 9.39
N ASN A 347 -14.78 -1.71 10.20
CA ASN A 347 -15.58 -0.53 9.91
C ASN A 347 -15.15 0.62 10.82
N LEU A 348 -15.52 1.84 10.50
CA LEU A 348 -15.34 3.03 11.34
C LEU A 348 -16.57 3.92 11.20
N LEU A 349 -17.55 3.71 12.11
CA LEU A 349 -18.79 4.48 12.11
C LEU A 349 -18.56 5.87 12.68
N VAL A 350 -18.81 6.87 11.87
CA VAL A 350 -18.66 8.29 12.21
C VAL A 350 -19.91 9.06 11.85
N GLY A 351 -20.12 10.19 12.50
CA GLY A 351 -21.24 11.09 12.19
C GLY A 351 -21.12 12.42 12.93
N ASP A 352 -22.03 13.34 12.62
CA ASP A 352 -22.09 14.70 13.19
C ASP A 352 -22.43 14.69 14.69
#